data_f14551ab04cc10c3d828b463a3928241
#
_entry.id   f14551ab04cc10c3d828b463a3928241
#
_cell.length_a   1.000
_cell.length_b   1.000
_cell.length_c   1.000
_cell.angle_alpha   90.00
_cell.angle_beta   90.00
_cell.angle_gamma   90.00
#
_symmetry.space_group_name_H-M   'P 1'
#
loop_
_entity.id
_entity.type
_entity.pdbx_description
1 polymer ?
#
loop_
_entity_poly.entity_id
_entity_poly.type
_entity_poly.pdbx_seq_one_letter_code
_entity_poly.pdbx_strand_id
1 'polypeptide(L)'
;MGLLIIPLLALLSLIAVLASHSEQSTLDVQQHVEAAAAGGSLRIYAGAVARFAQANPNFSGAAPYGALGLPTWFYPQPGTDNLVIAGKAYVYFVPSASTPDLYRMIPEDEVGLPYLLGIARNGYLDSPSAGTGIVGLPAPIPEGAVVYIL
;
A
#
# COMPACT_ATOMS: atom_id res chain seq x y z
N MET A 1 -57.50 -0.98 14.15
CA MET A 1 -56.15 -0.93 14.72
C MET A 1 -55.03 -1.31 13.74
N GLY A 2 -55.30 -1.80 12.53
CA GLY A 2 -54.29 -2.18 11.56
C GLY A 2 -53.62 -1.03 10.74
N LEU A 3 -54.25 0.15 10.73
CA LEU A 3 -53.81 1.24 9.82
C LEU A 3 -52.51 1.95 10.26
N LEU A 4 -52.14 1.84 11.54
CA LEU A 4 -50.90 2.46 12.07
C LEU A 4 -49.66 1.57 11.97
N ILE A 5 -49.84 0.28 11.70
CA ILE A 5 -48.69 -0.68 11.61
C ILE A 5 -47.86 -0.45 10.33
N ILE A 6 -48.51 -0.09 9.24
CA ILE A 6 -47.84 0.13 7.94
C ILE A 6 -46.87 1.30 8.00
N PRO A 7 -47.22 2.51 8.49
CA PRO A 7 -46.29 3.61 8.60
C PRO A 7 -45.18 3.36 9.64
N LEU A 8 -45.46 2.60 10.70
CA LEU A 8 -44.47 2.21 11.69
C LEU A 8 -43.40 1.27 11.11
N LEU A 9 -43.80 0.27 10.30
CA LEU A 9 -42.88 -0.62 9.59
C LEU A 9 -42.06 0.13 8.54
N ALA A 10 -42.67 1.08 7.83
CA ALA A 10 -41.95 1.92 6.88
C ALA A 10 -40.89 2.80 7.57
N LEU A 11 -41.18 3.36 8.73
CA LEU A 11 -40.24 4.14 9.53
C LEU A 11 -39.09 3.27 10.05
N LEU A 12 -39.38 2.07 10.56
CA LEU A 12 -38.36 1.13 11.01
C LEU A 12 -37.43 0.69 9.88
N SER A 13 -37.96 0.42 8.69
CA SER A 13 -37.16 0.06 7.53
C SER A 13 -36.26 1.21 7.07
N LEU A 14 -36.76 2.46 7.13
CA LEU A 14 -35.96 3.65 6.79
C LEU A 14 -34.79 3.85 7.76
N ILE A 15 -35.04 3.67 9.06
CA ILE A 15 -34.00 3.77 10.10
C ILE A 15 -32.94 2.68 9.90
N ALA A 16 -33.33 1.45 9.59
CA ALA A 16 -32.39 0.36 9.33
C ALA A 16 -31.51 0.61 8.11
N VAL A 17 -32.10 1.17 7.03
CA VAL A 17 -31.33 1.56 5.82
C VAL A 17 -30.35 2.69 6.12
N LEU A 18 -30.77 3.70 6.87
CA LEU A 18 -29.89 4.82 7.25
C LEU A 18 -28.75 4.37 8.16
N ALA A 19 -29.03 3.46 9.11
CA ALA A 19 -28.00 2.91 9.99
C ALA A 19 -26.95 2.08 9.20
N SER A 20 -27.40 1.24 8.28
CA SER A 20 -26.47 0.45 7.45
C SER A 20 -25.60 1.31 6.53
N HIS A 21 -26.12 2.42 6.00
CA HIS A 21 -25.32 3.36 5.20
C HIS A 21 -24.28 4.11 6.04
N SER A 22 -24.57 4.44 7.29
CA SER A 22 -23.60 5.15 8.14
C SER A 22 -22.46 4.24 8.60
N GLU A 23 -22.69 2.95 8.82
CA GLU A 23 -21.62 1.99 9.16
C GLU A 23 -20.68 1.74 7.98
N GLN A 24 -21.20 1.60 6.77
CA GLN A 24 -20.38 1.42 5.57
C GLN A 24 -19.49 2.63 5.30
N SER A 25 -20.00 3.85 5.45
CA SER A 25 -19.22 5.06 5.22
C SER A 25 -18.09 5.25 6.25
N THR A 26 -18.29 4.87 7.50
CA THR A 26 -17.23 4.93 8.53
C THR A 26 -16.13 3.90 8.29
N LEU A 27 -16.48 2.70 7.87
CA LEU A 27 -15.51 1.65 7.54
C LEU A 27 -14.68 2.05 6.31
N ASP A 28 -15.29 2.62 5.28
CA ASP A 28 -14.60 3.11 4.09
C ASP A 28 -13.60 4.25 4.40
N VAL A 29 -13.98 5.20 5.25
CA VAL A 29 -13.09 6.29 5.68
C VAL A 29 -11.92 5.75 6.50
N GLN A 30 -12.16 4.83 7.41
CA GLN A 30 -11.12 4.24 8.23
C GLN A 30 -10.11 3.44 7.38
N GLN A 31 -10.58 2.65 6.43
CA GLN A 31 -9.73 1.93 5.48
C GLN A 31 -8.89 2.87 4.61
N HIS A 32 -9.45 4.01 4.17
CA HIS A 32 -8.71 5.01 3.42
C HIS A 32 -7.59 5.65 4.25
N VAL A 33 -7.87 6.01 5.51
CA VAL A 33 -6.87 6.61 6.39
C VAL A 33 -5.74 5.63 6.70
N GLU A 34 -6.06 4.37 6.95
CA GLU A 34 -5.06 3.31 7.19
C GLU A 34 -4.20 3.05 5.95
N ALA A 35 -4.82 2.97 4.76
CA ALA A 35 -4.10 2.80 3.50
C ALA A 35 -3.19 3.99 3.19
N ALA A 36 -3.64 5.23 3.40
CA ALA A 36 -2.84 6.43 3.20
C ALA A 36 -1.66 6.51 4.18
N ALA A 37 -1.87 6.16 5.45
CA ALA A 37 -0.81 6.10 6.46
C ALA A 37 0.24 5.03 6.11
N ALA A 38 -0.21 3.87 5.63
CA ALA A 38 0.65 2.79 5.16
C ALA A 38 1.50 3.22 3.97
N GLY A 39 0.88 3.86 2.97
CA GLY A 39 1.57 4.39 1.80
C GLY A 39 2.60 5.46 2.17
N GLY A 40 2.27 6.37 3.09
CA GLY A 40 3.19 7.39 3.59
C GLY A 40 4.41 6.80 4.30
N SER A 41 4.20 5.81 5.17
CA SER A 41 5.28 5.09 5.85
C SER A 41 6.19 4.36 4.85
N LEU A 42 5.60 3.67 3.88
CA LEU A 42 6.33 2.94 2.85
C LEU A 42 7.19 3.88 2.00
N ARG A 43 6.68 5.07 1.67
CA ARG A 43 7.42 6.11 0.93
C ARG A 43 8.64 6.63 1.69
N ILE A 44 8.50 6.92 2.99
CA ILE A 44 9.62 7.35 3.84
C ILE A 44 10.71 6.28 3.86
N TYR A 45 10.32 5.03 4.04
CA TYR A 45 11.22 3.89 4.03
C TYR A 45 11.90 3.72 2.67
N ALA A 46 11.15 3.78 1.58
CA ALA A 46 11.64 3.67 0.22
C ALA A 46 12.68 4.76 -0.10
N GLY A 47 12.42 6.00 0.31
CA GLY A 47 13.39 7.10 0.16
C GLY A 47 14.68 6.88 0.93
N ALA A 48 14.63 6.24 2.11
CA ALA A 48 15.82 5.90 2.87
C ALA A 48 16.64 4.79 2.20
N VAL A 49 15.98 3.73 1.71
CA VAL A 49 16.63 2.63 0.98
C VAL A 49 17.24 3.14 -0.33
N ALA A 50 16.57 4.04 -1.05
CA ALA A 50 17.11 4.64 -2.27
C ALA A 50 18.39 5.43 -2.01
N ARG A 51 18.44 6.26 -0.96
CA ARG A 51 19.66 6.97 -0.55
C ARG A 51 20.79 6.01 -0.21
N PHE A 52 20.48 4.92 0.49
CA PHE A 52 21.45 3.88 0.79
C PHE A 52 21.98 3.22 -0.48
N ALA A 53 21.11 2.86 -1.43
CA ALA A 53 21.47 2.25 -2.69
C ALA A 53 22.38 3.18 -3.52
N GLN A 54 22.08 4.48 -3.60
CA GLN A 54 22.89 5.48 -4.28
C GLN A 54 24.29 5.64 -3.63
N ALA A 55 24.36 5.60 -2.31
CA ALA A 55 25.62 5.68 -1.58
C ALA A 55 26.46 4.38 -1.69
N ASN A 56 25.83 3.26 -2.02
CA ASN A 56 26.45 1.94 -2.08
C ASN A 56 26.14 1.22 -3.41
N PRO A 57 26.59 1.71 -4.56
CA PRO A 57 26.16 1.22 -5.88
C PRO A 57 26.54 -0.24 -6.16
N ASN A 58 27.53 -0.78 -5.46
CA ASN A 58 27.96 -2.18 -5.59
C ASN A 58 27.32 -3.12 -4.57
N PHE A 59 26.44 -2.58 -3.70
CA PHE A 59 25.76 -3.39 -2.70
C PHE A 59 24.67 -4.24 -3.36
N SER A 60 24.55 -5.49 -2.90
CA SER A 60 23.48 -6.40 -3.31
C SER A 60 22.99 -7.15 -2.09
N GLY A 61 21.68 -7.06 -1.83
CA GLY A 61 21.02 -7.68 -0.69
C GLY A 61 20.06 -6.74 0.03
N ALA A 62 19.53 -7.17 1.18
CA ALA A 62 18.70 -6.33 2.03
C ALA A 62 19.57 -5.28 2.75
N ALA A 63 19.22 -4.00 2.59
CA ALA A 63 19.90 -2.92 3.31
C ALA A 63 19.56 -3.01 4.81
N PRO A 64 20.58 -3.04 5.71
CA PRO A 64 20.33 -3.16 7.12
C PRO A 64 19.65 -1.90 7.67
N TYR A 65 18.61 -2.06 8.49
CA TYR A 65 17.79 -0.96 9.02
C TYR A 65 18.63 0.15 9.68
N GLY A 66 19.63 -0.21 10.47
CA GLY A 66 20.51 0.74 11.14
C GLY A 66 21.36 1.59 10.18
N ALA A 67 21.54 1.19 8.93
CA ALA A 67 22.28 1.94 7.91
C ALA A 67 21.40 2.91 7.10
N LEU A 68 20.08 2.85 7.25
CA LEU A 68 19.14 3.67 6.47
C LEU A 68 19.01 5.11 6.97
N GLY A 69 19.57 5.44 8.14
CA GLY A 69 19.49 6.79 8.72
C GLY A 69 18.05 7.23 9.05
N LEU A 70 17.17 6.29 9.33
CA LEU A 70 15.80 6.56 9.73
C LEU A 70 15.74 7.04 11.18
N PRO A 71 14.76 7.92 11.54
CA PRO A 71 14.56 8.33 12.93
C PRO A 71 14.30 7.13 13.85
N THR A 72 14.73 7.21 15.09
CA THR A 72 14.59 6.13 16.08
C THR A 72 13.14 5.76 16.41
N TRP A 73 12.21 6.67 16.19
CA TRP A 73 10.77 6.46 16.36
C TRP A 73 10.08 5.85 15.14
N PHE A 74 10.77 5.79 13.99
CA PHE A 74 10.19 5.25 12.77
C PHE A 74 10.28 3.73 12.79
N TYR A 75 9.16 3.07 12.59
CA TYR A 75 9.07 1.63 12.41
C TYR A 75 8.33 1.37 11.10
N PRO A 76 8.92 0.64 10.14
CA PRO A 76 8.20 0.21 8.96
C PRO A 76 7.03 -0.70 9.36
N GLN A 77 5.99 -0.70 8.56
CA GLN A 77 4.88 -1.61 8.80
C GLN A 77 5.33 -3.07 8.73
N PRO A 78 4.73 -3.96 9.56
CA PRO A 78 4.98 -5.40 9.46
C PRO A 78 4.73 -5.90 8.04
N GLY A 79 5.64 -6.68 7.48
CA GLY A 79 5.59 -7.13 6.09
C GLY A 79 6.29 -6.22 5.08
N THR A 80 6.85 -5.08 5.55
CA THR A 80 7.72 -4.24 4.72
C THR A 80 9.15 -4.79 4.73
N ASP A 81 9.73 -4.94 3.55
CA ASP A 81 11.12 -5.36 3.38
C ASP A 81 11.77 -4.62 2.20
N ASN A 82 13.06 -4.79 2.01
CA ASN A 82 13.80 -4.13 0.96
C ASN A 82 14.83 -5.05 0.30
N LEU A 83 15.19 -4.72 -0.92
CA LEU A 83 16.26 -5.36 -1.67
C LEU A 83 16.97 -4.31 -2.50
N VAL A 84 18.28 -4.26 -2.42
CA VAL A 84 19.12 -3.41 -3.27
C VAL A 84 19.91 -4.30 -4.23
N ILE A 85 19.91 -3.96 -5.51
CA ILE A 85 20.68 -4.68 -6.53
C ILE A 85 21.29 -3.66 -7.48
N ALA A 86 22.61 -3.61 -7.54
CA ALA A 86 23.36 -2.76 -8.47
C ALA A 86 22.90 -1.29 -8.47
N GLY A 87 22.73 -0.71 -7.29
CA GLY A 87 22.30 0.67 -7.10
C GLY A 87 20.81 0.93 -7.27
N LYS A 88 20.01 -0.08 -7.63
CA LYS A 88 18.54 0.00 -7.64
C LYS A 88 17.96 -0.46 -6.31
N ALA A 89 17.03 0.33 -5.78
CA ALA A 89 16.29 0.01 -4.59
C ALA A 89 14.91 -0.56 -4.94
N TYR A 90 14.61 -1.70 -4.36
CA TYR A 90 13.29 -2.33 -4.37
C TYR A 90 12.78 -2.35 -2.94
N VAL A 91 11.69 -1.67 -2.68
CA VAL A 91 11.02 -1.72 -1.38
C VAL A 91 9.65 -2.31 -1.59
N TYR A 92 9.31 -3.32 -0.81
CA TYR A 92 8.05 -4.00 -0.99
C TYR A 92 7.34 -4.25 0.34
N PHE A 93 6.03 -4.26 0.25
CA PHE A 93 5.13 -4.55 1.35
C PHE A 93 4.28 -5.76 1.00
N VAL A 94 4.32 -6.77 1.85
CA VAL A 94 3.49 -7.97 1.70
C VAL A 94 2.24 -7.78 2.54
N PRO A 95 1.07 -7.62 1.91
CA PRO A 95 -0.17 -7.42 2.66
C PRO A 95 -0.57 -8.68 3.41
N SER A 96 -1.12 -8.49 4.60
CA SER A 96 -1.84 -9.56 5.30
C SER A 96 -3.24 -9.75 4.70
N ALA A 97 -3.90 -10.87 4.99
CA ALA A 97 -5.26 -11.15 4.51
C ALA A 97 -6.31 -10.10 4.96
N SER A 98 -5.99 -9.29 5.97
CA SER A 98 -6.82 -8.20 6.48
C SER A 98 -6.47 -6.82 5.92
N THR A 99 -5.49 -6.75 5.01
CA THR A 99 -5.08 -5.45 4.45
C THR A 99 -6.12 -4.97 3.43
N PRO A 100 -6.57 -3.72 3.53
CA PRO A 100 -7.51 -3.16 2.56
C PRO A 100 -6.92 -3.12 1.15
N ASP A 101 -7.79 -2.89 0.18
CA ASP A 101 -7.50 -2.87 -1.25
C ASP A 101 -6.16 -2.17 -1.56
N LEU A 102 -5.19 -2.96 -2.04
CA LEU A 102 -3.82 -2.54 -2.31
C LEU A 102 -3.73 -1.41 -3.33
N TYR A 103 -4.67 -1.37 -4.29
CA TYR A 103 -4.72 -0.30 -5.28
C TYR A 103 -4.99 1.07 -4.66
N ARG A 104 -5.65 1.13 -3.49
CA ARG A 104 -5.87 2.37 -2.75
C ARG A 104 -4.62 2.90 -2.04
N MET A 105 -3.58 2.07 -1.91
CA MET A 105 -2.28 2.51 -1.40
C MET A 105 -1.43 3.21 -2.48
N ILE A 106 -1.84 3.11 -3.74
CA ILE A 106 -1.20 3.75 -4.88
C ILE A 106 -1.94 5.08 -5.13
N PRO A 107 -1.35 6.25 -4.81
CA PRO A 107 -2.00 7.51 -5.08
C PRO A 107 -2.19 7.74 -6.58
N GLU A 108 -3.36 8.18 -6.98
CA GLU A 108 -3.68 8.47 -8.39
C GLU A 108 -2.85 9.63 -8.96
N ASP A 109 -2.33 10.51 -8.09
CA ASP A 109 -1.61 11.73 -8.46
C ASP A 109 -0.09 11.54 -8.65
N GLU A 110 0.42 10.33 -8.49
CA GLU A 110 1.87 10.05 -8.57
C GLU A 110 2.38 9.80 -10.00
N VAL A 111 1.66 10.27 -11.01
CA VAL A 111 2.11 10.21 -12.40
C VAL A 111 3.31 11.17 -12.60
N GLY A 112 4.50 10.61 -12.83
CA GLY A 112 5.72 11.38 -13.12
C GLY A 112 6.76 11.42 -12.00
N LEU A 113 6.59 10.66 -10.94
CA LEU A 113 7.61 10.51 -9.90
C LEU A 113 8.80 9.65 -10.38
N PRO A 114 10.01 9.87 -9.84
CA PRO A 114 11.23 9.17 -10.26
C PRO A 114 11.28 7.71 -9.78
N TYR A 115 10.14 7.12 -9.45
CA TYR A 115 10.01 5.73 -9.02
C TYR A 115 8.81 5.05 -9.70
N LEU A 116 8.92 3.75 -9.86
CA LEU A 116 7.83 2.90 -10.34
C LEU A 116 7.14 2.26 -9.13
N LEU A 117 5.81 2.31 -9.10
CA LEU A 117 4.98 1.72 -8.08
C LEU A 117 3.98 0.77 -8.72
N GLY A 118 3.80 -0.40 -8.14
CA GLY A 118 2.85 -1.38 -8.65
C GLY A 118 2.75 -2.60 -7.75
N ILE A 119 2.10 -3.63 -8.27
CA ILE A 119 1.93 -4.92 -7.60
C ILE A 119 2.74 -5.99 -8.32
N ALA A 120 3.43 -6.84 -7.54
CA ALA A 120 4.17 -7.98 -8.09
C ALA A 120 3.19 -9.03 -8.61
N ARG A 121 3.28 -9.35 -9.92
CA ARG A 121 2.48 -10.40 -10.56
C ARG A 121 3.32 -11.19 -11.55
N ASN A 122 3.38 -12.50 -11.37
CA ASN A 122 4.11 -13.43 -12.25
C ASN A 122 5.59 -13.02 -12.48
N GLY A 123 6.25 -12.45 -11.46
CA GLY A 123 7.63 -11.98 -11.54
C GLY A 123 7.80 -10.63 -12.26
N TYR A 124 6.73 -9.89 -12.50
CA TYR A 124 6.74 -8.57 -13.13
C TYR A 124 6.00 -7.55 -12.25
N LEU A 125 6.31 -6.27 -12.47
CA LEU A 125 5.57 -5.17 -11.88
C LEU A 125 4.31 -4.89 -12.72
N ASP A 126 3.15 -4.99 -12.12
CA ASP A 126 1.89 -4.49 -12.65
C ASP A 126 1.67 -3.07 -12.11
N SER A 127 1.92 -2.06 -12.93
CA SER A 127 1.94 -0.66 -12.53
C SER A 127 0.99 0.18 -13.39
N PRO A 128 0.18 1.05 -12.79
CA PRO A 128 -0.67 1.98 -13.53
C PRO A 128 0.11 2.91 -14.47
N SER A 129 1.35 3.27 -14.10
CA SER A 129 2.20 4.20 -14.86
C SER A 129 3.05 3.51 -15.92
N ALA A 130 3.48 2.27 -15.72
CA ALA A 130 4.38 1.55 -16.63
C ALA A 130 3.67 0.47 -17.46
N GLY A 131 2.43 0.12 -17.13
CA GLY A 131 1.71 -1.01 -17.72
C GLY A 131 2.12 -2.37 -17.12
N THR A 132 1.48 -3.43 -17.62
CA THR A 132 1.65 -4.79 -17.10
C THR A 132 2.79 -5.52 -17.84
N GLY A 133 3.65 -6.21 -17.09
CA GLY A 133 4.65 -7.15 -17.65
C GLY A 133 5.89 -6.51 -18.27
N ILE A 134 6.10 -5.20 -18.13
CA ILE A 134 7.24 -4.49 -18.76
C ILE A 134 8.49 -4.53 -17.87
N VAL A 135 8.31 -4.47 -16.54
CA VAL A 135 9.41 -4.42 -15.57
C VAL A 135 9.52 -5.73 -14.82
N GLY A 136 10.60 -6.48 -15.06
CA GLY A 136 10.90 -7.71 -14.32
C GLY A 136 11.30 -7.41 -12.88
N LEU A 137 10.79 -8.22 -11.96
CA LEU A 137 11.12 -8.14 -10.54
C LEU A 137 12.14 -9.21 -10.14
N PRO A 138 13.04 -8.92 -9.17
CA PRO A 138 13.91 -9.93 -8.59
C PRO A 138 13.12 -11.05 -7.92
N ALA A 139 13.62 -12.29 -8.04
CA ALA A 139 12.99 -13.50 -7.50
C ALA A 139 12.62 -13.47 -6.00
N PRO A 140 13.36 -12.76 -5.10
CA PRO A 140 12.99 -12.67 -3.69
C PRO A 140 11.72 -11.85 -3.40
N ILE A 141 11.20 -11.08 -4.36
CA ILE A 141 9.98 -10.28 -4.15
C ILE A 141 8.76 -11.18 -4.27
N PRO A 142 7.92 -11.28 -3.20
CA PRO A 142 6.78 -12.17 -3.20
C PRO A 142 5.66 -11.71 -4.16
N GLU A 143 4.92 -12.68 -4.68
CA GLU A 143 3.70 -12.44 -5.45
C GLU A 143 2.65 -11.66 -4.63
N GLY A 144 2.00 -10.70 -5.23
CA GLY A 144 1.00 -9.85 -4.59
C GLY A 144 1.57 -8.73 -3.71
N ALA A 145 2.88 -8.60 -3.58
CA ALA A 145 3.49 -7.48 -2.86
C ALA A 145 3.27 -6.16 -3.60
N VAL A 146 3.05 -5.08 -2.85
CA VAL A 146 3.16 -3.70 -3.34
C VAL A 146 4.64 -3.34 -3.42
N VAL A 147 5.12 -2.92 -4.58
CA VAL A 147 6.56 -2.71 -4.84
C VAL A 147 6.83 -1.29 -5.30
N TYR A 148 7.80 -0.64 -4.65
CA TYR A 148 8.45 0.58 -5.09
C TYR A 148 9.81 0.23 -5.71
N ILE A 149 10.09 0.75 -6.91
CA ILE A 149 11.38 0.65 -7.58
C ILE A 149 11.94 2.07 -7.74
N LEU A 150 13.14 2.32 -7.17
CA LEU A 150 13.81 3.62 -7.16
C LEU A 150 15.22 3.51 -7.73
#